data_837bc761e98a756f70339ba9586cfb8f
#
_entry.id   837bc761e98a756f70339ba9586cfb8f
#
_cell.length_a   1.000
_cell.length_b   1.000
_cell.length_c   1.000
_cell.angle_alpha   90.00
_cell.angle_beta   90.00
_cell.angle_gamma   90.00
#
_symmetry.space_group_name_H-M   'P 1'
#
loop_
_entity.id
_entity.type
_entity.pdbx_description
1 polymer ?
#
loop_
_entity_poly.entity_id
_entity_poly.type
_entity_poly.pdbx_seq_one_letter_code
_entity_poly.pdbx_strand_id
1 'polypeptide(L)'
;MLSLAEQAIQNLEQARDLRAAGSSYREIRRRLDITSSQLSHIRRKLKREKAARTRLRSTNARATDRDLPVSQSVLPAGLRQRLSASGYRTLGDLADRLADPDFPGLETMPGIGPHRARLVKGVLDHYGLLPGPSDLQAEIEQLFPEFR
;
A
#
# COMPACT_ATOMS: atom_id res chain seq x y z
N MET A 1 1.44 8.51 -22.05
CA MET A 1 2.51 9.14 -21.23
C MET A 1 2.00 9.32 -19.81
N LEU A 2 2.78 8.90 -18.81
CA LEU A 2 2.39 9.04 -17.40
C LEU A 2 2.64 10.45 -16.92
N SER A 3 1.75 10.98 -16.07
CA SER A 3 2.01 12.25 -15.38
C SER A 3 3.16 12.08 -14.37
N LEU A 4 3.72 13.21 -13.88
CA LEU A 4 4.77 13.15 -12.86
C LEU A 4 4.29 12.43 -11.59
N ALA A 5 3.05 12.67 -11.20
CA ALA A 5 2.47 12.01 -10.03
C ALA A 5 2.32 10.50 -10.25
N GLU A 6 1.84 10.08 -11.41
CA GLU A 6 1.72 8.67 -11.76
C GLU A 6 3.08 7.99 -11.81
N GLN A 7 4.08 8.66 -12.37
CA GLN A 7 5.43 8.14 -12.44
C GLN A 7 6.04 7.97 -11.04
N ALA A 8 5.79 8.92 -10.15
CA ALA A 8 6.27 8.84 -8.77
C ALA A 8 5.62 7.65 -8.02
N ILE A 9 4.33 7.43 -8.23
CA ILE A 9 3.61 6.30 -7.65
C ILE A 9 4.20 4.98 -8.15
N GLN A 10 4.39 4.87 -9.46
CA GLN A 10 4.95 3.68 -10.08
C GLN A 10 6.37 3.40 -9.58
N ASN A 11 7.19 4.43 -9.47
CA ASN A 11 8.56 4.30 -8.96
C ASN A 11 8.57 3.79 -7.51
N LEU A 12 7.68 4.30 -6.68
CA LEU A 12 7.56 3.85 -5.28
C LEU A 12 7.15 2.38 -5.20
N GLU A 13 6.14 1.99 -5.97
CA GLU A 13 5.66 0.60 -5.99
C GLU A 13 6.75 -0.35 -6.46
N GLN A 14 7.44 -0.01 -7.54
CA GLN A 14 8.52 -0.84 -8.07
C GLN A 14 9.72 -0.90 -7.11
N ALA A 15 10.07 0.23 -6.50
CA ALA A 15 11.17 0.27 -5.53
C ALA A 15 10.85 -0.60 -4.30
N ARG A 16 9.61 -0.57 -3.84
CA ARG A 16 9.17 -1.40 -2.72
C ARG A 16 9.32 -2.89 -3.05
N ASP A 17 8.86 -3.29 -4.23
CA ASP A 17 8.94 -4.68 -4.66
C ASP A 17 10.39 -5.14 -4.81
N LEU A 18 11.24 -4.30 -5.41
CA LEU A 18 12.66 -4.59 -5.56
C LEU A 18 13.34 -4.71 -4.19
N ARG A 19 13.01 -3.82 -3.26
CA ARG A 19 13.59 -3.86 -1.92
C ARG A 19 13.14 -5.10 -1.15
N ALA A 20 11.89 -5.49 -1.29
CA ALA A 20 11.37 -6.72 -0.69
C ALA A 20 12.07 -7.96 -1.25
N ALA A 21 12.46 -7.92 -2.53
CA ALA A 21 13.21 -8.99 -3.17
C ALA A 21 14.72 -8.99 -2.84
N GLY A 22 15.19 -8.02 -2.05
CA GLY A 22 16.57 -7.96 -1.60
C GLY A 22 17.49 -7.01 -2.38
N SER A 23 16.96 -6.25 -3.33
CA SER A 23 17.78 -5.30 -4.09
C SER A 23 18.27 -4.16 -3.20
N SER A 24 19.50 -3.72 -3.44
CA SER A 24 20.05 -2.53 -2.76
C SER A 24 19.42 -1.27 -3.34
N TYR A 25 19.47 -0.18 -2.57
CA TYR A 25 18.97 1.12 -3.07
C TYR A 25 19.75 1.59 -4.29
N ARG A 26 21.03 1.26 -4.36
CA ARG A 26 21.87 1.58 -5.52
C ARG A 26 21.38 0.87 -6.78
N GLU A 27 21.02 -0.40 -6.67
CA GLU A 27 20.43 -1.17 -7.77
C GLU A 27 19.06 -0.63 -8.17
N ILE A 28 18.24 -0.27 -7.19
CA ILE A 28 16.92 0.31 -7.43
C ILE A 28 17.04 1.59 -8.24
N ARG A 29 17.97 2.49 -7.85
CA ARG A 29 18.20 3.72 -8.58
C ARG A 29 18.57 3.44 -10.05
N ARG A 30 19.40 2.46 -10.26
CA ARG A 30 19.87 2.10 -11.59
C ARG A 30 18.75 1.50 -12.44
N ARG A 31 17.98 0.56 -11.86
CA ARG A 31 16.92 -0.14 -12.59
C ARG A 31 15.75 0.76 -12.94
N LEU A 32 15.41 1.69 -12.06
CA LEU A 32 14.29 2.59 -12.26
C LEU A 32 14.68 3.87 -12.99
N ASP A 33 15.97 4.07 -13.21
CA ASP A 33 16.52 5.28 -13.85
C ASP A 33 15.98 6.56 -13.19
N ILE A 34 16.09 6.61 -11.86
CA ILE A 34 15.62 7.73 -11.05
C ILE A 34 16.80 8.55 -10.55
N THR A 35 16.51 9.82 -10.18
CA THR A 35 17.52 10.72 -9.65
C THR A 35 17.84 10.38 -8.19
N SER A 36 18.96 10.90 -7.68
CA SER A 36 19.34 10.76 -6.27
C SER A 36 18.27 11.35 -5.34
N SER A 37 17.67 12.45 -5.76
CA SER A 37 16.59 13.10 -5.00
C SER A 37 15.34 12.22 -4.91
N GLN A 38 14.92 11.65 -6.03
CA GLN A 38 13.80 10.72 -6.08
C GLN A 38 14.06 9.49 -5.22
N LEU A 39 15.27 8.95 -5.30
CA LEU A 39 15.66 7.81 -4.48
C LEU A 39 15.61 8.14 -2.98
N SER A 40 16.09 9.33 -2.59
CA SER A 40 16.07 9.78 -1.20
C SER A 40 14.64 9.84 -0.63
N HIS A 41 13.70 10.34 -1.42
CA HIS A 41 12.29 10.39 -1.02
C HIS A 41 11.73 8.98 -0.82
N ILE A 42 11.98 8.10 -1.77
CA ILE A 42 11.51 6.70 -1.70
C ILE A 42 12.12 6.00 -0.49
N ARG A 43 13.43 6.11 -0.32
CA ARG A 43 14.16 5.50 0.79
C ARG A 43 13.62 5.94 2.14
N ARG A 44 13.33 7.23 2.29
CA ARG A 44 12.80 7.79 3.53
C ARG A 44 11.44 7.19 3.88
N LYS A 45 10.56 7.08 2.89
CA LYS A 45 9.23 6.48 3.06
C LYS A 45 9.31 5.01 3.43
N LEU A 46 10.13 4.25 2.73
CA LEU A 46 10.29 2.82 2.99
C LEU A 46 10.92 2.55 4.35
N LYS A 47 11.91 3.34 4.75
CA LYS A 47 12.54 3.21 6.07
C LYS A 47 11.58 3.56 7.22
N ARG A 48 10.77 4.59 7.05
CA ARG A 48 9.77 4.97 8.05
C ARG A 48 8.76 3.84 8.26
N GLU A 49 8.25 3.27 7.18
CA GLU A 49 7.30 2.18 7.25
C GLU A 49 7.90 0.94 7.90
N LYS A 50 9.13 0.59 7.53
CA LYS A 50 9.85 -0.54 8.12
C LYS A 50 10.07 -0.34 9.62
N ALA A 51 10.47 0.86 10.04
CA ALA A 51 10.66 1.19 11.44
C ALA A 51 9.36 1.07 12.23
N ALA A 52 8.24 1.53 11.65
CA ALA A 52 6.92 1.42 12.27
C ALA A 52 6.51 -0.04 12.44
N ARG A 53 6.74 -0.88 11.43
CA ARG A 53 6.46 -2.31 11.52
C ARG A 53 7.29 -2.98 12.61
N THR A 54 8.55 -2.63 12.72
CA THR A 54 9.44 -3.16 13.76
C THR A 54 8.95 -2.77 15.17
N ARG A 55 8.60 -1.49 15.35
CA ARG A 55 8.06 -1.01 16.64
C ARG A 55 6.76 -1.73 17.00
N LEU A 56 5.87 -1.89 16.03
CA LEU A 56 4.59 -2.54 16.23
C LEU A 56 4.78 -3.97 16.74
N ARG A 57 5.67 -4.73 16.11
CA ARG A 57 5.93 -6.12 16.49
C ARG A 57 6.67 -6.24 17.82
N SER A 58 7.51 -5.27 18.18
CA SER A 58 8.22 -5.29 19.46
C SER A 58 7.31 -4.96 20.64
N THR A 59 6.24 -4.18 20.42
CA THR A 59 5.26 -3.86 21.47
C THR A 59 4.15 -4.89 21.56
N ASN A 60 3.83 -5.58 20.45
CA ASN A 60 2.79 -6.59 20.38
C ASN A 60 3.21 -7.69 19.41
N ALA A 61 3.63 -8.82 19.95
CA ALA A 61 4.10 -9.96 19.15
C ALA A 61 2.99 -10.56 18.24
N ARG A 62 1.72 -10.30 18.55
CA ARG A 62 0.57 -10.77 17.76
C ARG A 62 0.15 -9.78 16.69
N ALA A 63 0.78 -8.61 16.63
CA ALA A 63 0.44 -7.59 15.65
C ALA A 63 0.75 -8.09 14.24
N THR A 64 -0.13 -7.75 13.31
CA THR A 64 0.04 -8.05 11.89
C THR A 64 0.17 -6.74 11.11
N ASP A 65 0.40 -6.84 9.80
CA ASP A 65 0.48 -5.65 8.95
C ASP A 65 -0.85 -4.88 8.90
N ARG A 66 -1.97 -5.51 9.25
CA ARG A 66 -3.25 -4.83 9.41
C ARG A 66 -3.23 -3.77 10.51
N ASP A 67 -2.40 -3.95 11.51
CA ASP A 67 -2.28 -3.03 12.65
C ASP A 67 -1.34 -1.86 12.39
N LEU A 68 -0.70 -1.84 11.22
CA LEU A 68 0.21 -0.75 10.85
C LEU A 68 -0.55 0.57 10.75
N PRO A 69 -0.11 1.63 11.47
CA PRO A 69 -0.82 2.92 11.40
C PRO A 69 -0.73 3.54 10.01
N VAL A 70 -1.86 4.07 9.53
CA VAL A 70 -1.92 4.83 8.27
C VAL A 70 -0.91 5.98 8.30
N SER A 71 -0.75 6.63 9.44
CA SER A 71 0.17 7.77 9.62
C SER A 71 1.64 7.40 9.39
N GLN A 72 2.00 6.13 9.49
CA GLN A 72 3.36 5.65 9.31
C GLN A 72 3.56 4.92 7.97
N SER A 73 2.53 4.83 7.15
CA SER A 73 2.60 4.19 5.85
C SER A 73 3.37 5.04 4.84
N VAL A 74 3.63 4.47 3.67
CA VAL A 74 4.33 5.19 2.58
C VAL A 74 3.44 6.20 1.86
N LEU A 75 2.17 6.29 2.23
CA LEU A 75 1.24 7.23 1.60
C LEU A 75 1.69 8.68 1.79
N PRO A 76 1.36 9.58 0.84
CA PRO A 76 1.68 11.01 0.98
C PRO A 76 1.06 11.62 2.25
N ALA A 77 1.74 12.63 2.82
CA ALA A 77 1.32 13.24 4.08
C ALA A 77 -0.11 13.77 4.05
N GLY A 78 -0.51 14.46 2.98
CA GLY A 78 -1.87 14.99 2.85
C GLY A 78 -2.93 13.89 2.83
N LEU A 79 -2.64 12.78 2.16
CA LEU A 79 -3.53 11.63 2.11
C LEU A 79 -3.61 10.94 3.48
N ARG A 80 -2.48 10.76 4.15
CA ARG A 80 -2.46 10.17 5.50
C ARG A 80 -3.30 10.97 6.48
N GLN A 81 -3.16 12.30 6.45
CA GLN A 81 -3.93 13.19 7.30
C GLN A 81 -5.44 13.09 7.02
N ARG A 82 -5.80 13.06 5.75
CA ARG A 82 -7.22 12.97 5.35
C ARG A 82 -7.84 11.65 5.76
N LEU A 83 -7.13 10.54 5.58
CA LEU A 83 -7.61 9.24 6.00
C LEU A 83 -7.75 9.15 7.52
N SER A 84 -6.79 9.67 8.26
CA SER A 84 -6.84 9.71 9.73
C SER A 84 -8.00 10.58 10.22
N ALA A 85 -8.23 11.72 9.58
CA ALA A 85 -9.36 12.60 9.92
C ALA A 85 -10.71 11.95 9.62
N SER A 86 -10.74 11.03 8.65
CA SER A 86 -11.95 10.26 8.33
C SER A 86 -12.16 9.04 9.24
N GLY A 87 -11.27 8.82 10.20
CA GLY A 87 -11.41 7.74 11.18
C GLY A 87 -10.63 6.47 10.86
N TYR A 88 -9.88 6.44 9.76
CA TYR A 88 -9.08 5.26 9.40
C TYR A 88 -7.70 5.36 10.06
N ARG A 89 -7.49 4.56 11.08
CA ARG A 89 -6.25 4.59 11.87
C ARG A 89 -5.20 3.60 11.38
N THR A 90 -5.64 2.43 10.92
CA THR A 90 -4.75 1.34 10.51
C THR A 90 -5.06 0.92 9.08
N LEU A 91 -4.12 0.17 8.49
CA LEU A 91 -4.33 -0.43 7.17
C LEU A 91 -5.49 -1.42 7.19
N GLY A 92 -5.69 -2.12 8.32
CA GLY A 92 -6.83 -3.02 8.50
C GLY A 92 -8.16 -2.30 8.40
N ASP A 93 -8.26 -1.08 8.96
CA ASP A 93 -9.48 -0.27 8.86
C ASP A 93 -9.81 0.04 7.40
N LEU A 94 -8.80 0.38 6.61
CA LEU A 94 -8.97 0.64 5.17
C LEU A 94 -9.37 -0.63 4.42
N ALA A 95 -8.71 -1.75 4.73
CA ALA A 95 -9.02 -3.03 4.09
C ALA A 95 -10.46 -3.46 4.37
N ASP A 96 -10.91 -3.30 5.61
CA ASP A 96 -12.28 -3.63 6.00
C ASP A 96 -13.29 -2.75 5.28
N ARG A 97 -12.98 -1.47 5.12
CA ARG A 97 -13.87 -0.55 4.40
C ARG A 97 -13.98 -0.92 2.92
N LEU A 98 -12.86 -1.26 2.29
CA LEU A 98 -12.86 -1.68 0.89
C LEU A 98 -13.53 -3.03 0.66
N ALA A 99 -13.56 -3.87 1.68
CA ALA A 99 -14.26 -5.16 1.62
C ALA A 99 -15.78 -5.03 1.78
N ASP A 100 -16.25 -3.88 2.24
CA ASP A 100 -17.70 -3.62 2.41
C ASP A 100 -18.35 -3.45 1.03
N PRO A 101 -19.31 -4.32 0.65
CA PRO A 101 -19.94 -4.23 -0.68
C PRO A 101 -20.79 -2.97 -0.86
N ASP A 102 -21.20 -2.33 0.24
CA ASP A 102 -21.98 -1.09 0.18
C ASP A 102 -21.12 0.16 0.02
N PHE A 103 -19.80 0.01 0.11
CA PHE A 103 -18.89 1.14 -0.03
C PHE A 103 -18.65 1.47 -1.51
N PRO A 104 -18.97 2.73 -1.94
CA PRO A 104 -18.90 3.09 -3.36
C PRO A 104 -17.48 3.24 -3.90
N GLY A 105 -16.45 3.27 -3.04
CA GLY A 105 -15.05 3.38 -3.43
C GLY A 105 -14.35 4.58 -2.81
N LEU A 106 -13.04 4.48 -2.65
CA LEU A 106 -12.22 5.55 -2.06
C LEU A 106 -12.26 6.83 -2.89
N GLU A 107 -12.37 6.70 -4.20
CA GLU A 107 -12.40 7.84 -5.12
C GLU A 107 -13.63 8.72 -4.94
N THR A 108 -14.67 8.23 -4.27
CA THR A 108 -15.87 9.01 -3.98
C THR A 108 -15.70 9.88 -2.74
N MET A 109 -14.68 9.64 -1.93
CA MET A 109 -14.42 10.43 -0.73
C MET A 109 -13.87 11.81 -1.09
N PRO A 110 -14.29 12.89 -0.39
CA PRO A 110 -13.76 14.23 -0.65
C PRO A 110 -12.25 14.30 -0.51
N GLY A 111 -11.58 14.82 -1.53
CA GLY A 111 -10.13 14.96 -1.53
C GLY A 111 -9.35 13.71 -1.88
N ILE A 112 -10.04 12.61 -2.18
CA ILE A 112 -9.39 11.39 -2.65
C ILE A 112 -9.85 11.16 -4.09
N GLY A 113 -8.94 11.44 -5.03
CA GLY A 113 -9.19 11.17 -6.44
C GLY A 113 -8.75 9.76 -6.83
N PRO A 114 -8.90 9.41 -8.13
CA PRO A 114 -8.51 8.08 -8.61
C PRO A 114 -7.05 7.72 -8.32
N HIS A 115 -6.14 8.69 -8.41
CA HIS A 115 -4.71 8.45 -8.18
C HIS A 115 -4.41 8.10 -6.72
N ARG A 116 -5.03 8.84 -5.78
CA ARG A 116 -4.86 8.59 -4.35
C ARG A 116 -5.51 7.27 -3.94
N ALA A 117 -6.68 6.97 -4.50
CA ALA A 117 -7.35 5.69 -4.27
C ALA A 117 -6.47 4.53 -4.74
N ARG A 118 -5.84 4.66 -5.90
CA ARG A 118 -4.91 3.66 -6.42
C ARG A 118 -3.70 3.46 -5.51
N LEU A 119 -3.17 4.55 -4.95
CA LEU A 119 -2.05 4.47 -4.00
C LEU A 119 -2.42 3.66 -2.76
N VAL A 120 -3.59 3.92 -2.19
CA VAL A 120 -4.09 3.18 -1.04
C VAL A 120 -4.22 1.70 -1.37
N LYS A 121 -4.84 1.38 -2.50
CA LYS A 121 -5.00 -0.02 -2.95
C LYS A 121 -3.64 -0.69 -3.15
N GLY A 122 -2.67 0.02 -3.71
CA GLY A 122 -1.31 -0.51 -3.91
C GLY A 122 -0.62 -0.86 -2.60
N VAL A 123 -0.76 -0.02 -1.57
CA VAL A 123 -0.20 -0.31 -0.25
C VAL A 123 -0.87 -1.54 0.36
N LEU A 124 -2.20 -1.61 0.31
CA LEU A 124 -2.94 -2.74 0.85
C LEU A 124 -2.60 -4.05 0.12
N ASP A 125 -2.50 -3.98 -1.20
CA ASP A 125 -2.14 -5.14 -2.03
C ASP A 125 -0.73 -5.64 -1.69
N HIS A 126 0.21 -4.73 -1.49
CA HIS A 126 1.58 -5.08 -1.11
C HIS A 126 1.63 -5.94 0.16
N TYR A 127 0.76 -5.65 1.12
CA TYR A 127 0.67 -6.40 2.38
C TYR A 127 -0.34 -7.54 2.33
N GLY A 128 -0.94 -7.80 1.17
CA GLY A 128 -1.91 -8.88 1.01
C GLY A 128 -3.22 -8.65 1.74
N LEU A 129 -3.60 -7.39 1.94
CA LEU A 129 -4.80 -7.02 2.70
C LEU A 129 -6.02 -6.77 1.82
N LEU A 130 -5.85 -6.67 0.51
CA LEU A 130 -7.00 -6.53 -0.39
C LEU A 130 -7.62 -7.90 -0.67
N PRO A 131 -8.97 -7.99 -0.70
CA PRO A 131 -9.61 -9.17 -1.25
C PRO A 131 -9.32 -9.19 -2.75
N GLY A 132 -8.42 -10.08 -3.17
CA GLY A 132 -7.94 -10.16 -4.53
C GLY A 132 -8.73 -11.13 -5.39
N PRO A 133 -8.48 -11.14 -6.71
CA PRO A 133 -9.06 -12.14 -7.60
C PRO A 133 -8.77 -13.58 -7.16
N SER A 134 -7.65 -13.82 -6.50
CA SER A 134 -7.28 -15.13 -5.98
C SER A 134 -8.26 -15.66 -4.94
N ASP A 135 -8.78 -14.80 -4.07
CA ASP A 135 -9.75 -15.19 -3.05
C ASP A 135 -11.08 -15.58 -3.68
N LEU A 136 -11.53 -14.77 -4.65
CA LEU A 136 -12.73 -15.07 -5.41
C LEU A 136 -12.58 -16.36 -6.22
N GLN A 137 -11.42 -16.55 -6.83
CA GLN A 137 -11.11 -17.75 -7.59
C GLN A 137 -11.07 -18.98 -6.68
N ALA A 138 -10.49 -18.87 -5.49
CA ALA A 138 -10.48 -19.95 -4.50
C ALA A 138 -11.89 -20.32 -4.06
N GLU A 139 -12.76 -19.32 -3.84
CA GLU A 139 -14.17 -19.57 -3.51
C GLU A 139 -14.90 -20.27 -4.65
N ILE A 140 -14.66 -19.83 -5.88
CA ILE A 140 -15.25 -20.47 -7.06
C ILE A 140 -14.79 -21.91 -7.19
N GLU A 141 -13.51 -22.17 -6.98
CA GLU A 141 -12.95 -23.53 -7.03
C GLU A 141 -13.53 -24.44 -5.95
N GLN A 142 -13.82 -23.89 -4.76
CA GLN A 142 -14.48 -24.63 -3.70
C GLN A 142 -15.92 -24.99 -4.05
N LEU A 143 -16.66 -24.04 -4.64
CA LEU A 143 -18.06 -24.23 -5.00
C LEU A 143 -18.21 -25.04 -6.29
N PHE A 144 -17.26 -24.92 -7.20
CA PHE A 144 -17.29 -25.56 -8.51
C PHE A 144 -15.95 -26.23 -8.81
N PRO A 145 -15.67 -27.41 -8.20
CA PRO A 145 -14.38 -28.08 -8.37
C PRO A 145 -14.02 -28.44 -9.81
N GLU A 146 -15.00 -28.50 -10.68
CA GLU A 146 -14.82 -28.80 -12.10
C GLU A 146 -14.11 -27.70 -12.88
N PHE A 147 -13.93 -26.50 -12.30
CA PHE A 147 -13.23 -25.37 -12.92
C PHE A 147 -11.73 -25.34 -12.64
N ARG A 148 -11.19 -26.37 -12.02
CA ARG A 148 -9.76 -26.47 -11.80
C ARG A 148 -8.99 -26.74 -13.09
#